data_ddca8e984af1c5c5d71935be1d81f9b2
#
_entry.id   ddca8e984af1c5c5d71935be1d81f9b2
#
_cell.length_a   1.000
_cell.length_b   1.000
_cell.length_c   1.000
_cell.angle_alpha   90.00
_cell.angle_beta   90.00
_cell.angle_gamma   90.00
#
_symmetry.space_group_name_H-M   'P 1'
#
loop_
_entity.id
_entity.type
_entity.pdbx_description
1 polymer ?
#
loop_
_entity_poly.entity_id
_entity_poly.type
_entity_poly.pdbx_seq_one_letter_code
_entity_poly.pdbx_strand_id
1 'polypeptide(L)'
;MSDTESFIEEVNDEVRRDRLFGYLRRYGWIAALLILGIVGAAGYNEYRNAQADAKAQALGDAMIAALSQDDNAARAEALVGVSAETAQGAAILAFMTAGAQAEAGEAALAAQTLQAVSNNADVPLIYRQVAAFKALTLQSDTMDSDARRAGFDALAIPGVRLRLLAEEQLALLDIEAGDTDAALERFQMIIDDSEATAGLQRRALQAMVALGGAPEAAGIANE
;
A
#
# COMPACT_ATOMS: atom_id res chain seq x y z
N MET A 1 -49.20 38.48 44.23
CA MET A 1 -48.54 38.99 43.04
C MET A 1 -47.97 37.87 42.17
N SER A 2 -48.35 36.59 42.39
CA SER A 2 -47.82 35.42 41.65
C SER A 2 -48.67 34.94 40.48
N ASP A 3 -49.97 35.34 40.43
CA ASP A 3 -50.89 34.84 39.40
C ASP A 3 -50.74 35.52 38.03
N THR A 4 -50.23 36.75 38.03
CA THR A 4 -50.09 37.54 36.79
C THR A 4 -48.82 37.16 36.02
N GLU A 5 -47.77 36.72 36.69
CA GLU A 5 -46.55 36.25 36.08
C GLU A 5 -46.70 34.87 35.44
N SER A 6 -47.40 33.93 36.11
CA SER A 6 -47.69 32.60 35.54
C SER A 6 -48.60 32.70 34.31
N PHE A 7 -49.54 33.62 34.29
CA PHE A 7 -50.43 33.85 33.14
C PHE A 7 -49.68 34.40 31.92
N ILE A 8 -48.69 35.25 32.16
CA ILE A 8 -47.85 35.81 31.07
C ILE A 8 -46.87 34.77 30.52
N GLU A 9 -46.35 33.86 31.35
CA GLU A 9 -45.51 32.72 30.92
C GLU A 9 -46.33 31.71 30.12
N GLU A 10 -47.55 31.37 30.55
CA GLU A 10 -48.40 30.40 29.86
C GLU A 10 -48.87 30.93 28.49
N VAL A 11 -49.20 32.23 28.37
CA VAL A 11 -49.54 32.87 27.08
C VAL A 11 -48.29 32.98 26.15
N ASN A 12 -47.11 33.22 26.70
CA ASN A 12 -45.87 33.27 25.90
C ASN A 12 -45.49 31.89 25.36
N ASP A 13 -45.70 30.82 26.13
CA ASP A 13 -45.44 29.46 25.67
C ASP A 13 -46.46 28.99 24.63
N GLU A 14 -47.69 29.38 24.74
CA GLU A 14 -48.74 29.07 23.74
C GLU A 14 -48.50 29.80 22.40
N VAL A 15 -48.12 31.06 22.45
CA VAL A 15 -47.76 31.84 21.24
C VAL A 15 -46.47 31.33 20.59
N ARG A 16 -45.52 30.83 21.37
CA ARG A 16 -44.30 30.17 20.84
C ARG A 16 -44.62 28.83 20.17
N ARG A 17 -45.50 28.04 20.76
CA ARG A 17 -45.98 26.79 20.17
C ARG A 17 -46.71 27.02 18.86
N ASP A 18 -47.59 27.97 18.78
CA ASP A 18 -48.36 28.28 17.55
C ASP A 18 -47.45 28.75 16.42
N ARG A 19 -46.47 29.57 16.73
CA ARG A 19 -45.45 29.97 15.72
C ARG A 19 -44.61 28.79 15.26
N LEU A 20 -44.16 27.93 16.16
CA LEU A 20 -43.41 26.70 15.82
C LEU A 20 -44.26 25.77 14.94
N PHE A 21 -45.52 25.55 15.28
CA PHE A 21 -46.43 24.72 14.48
C PHE A 21 -46.69 25.34 13.10
N GLY A 22 -46.79 26.66 13.01
CA GLY A 22 -46.92 27.38 11.75
C GLY A 22 -45.70 27.22 10.82
N TYR A 23 -44.49 27.30 11.38
CA TYR A 23 -43.24 27.02 10.64
C TYR A 23 -43.12 25.54 10.26
N LEU A 24 -43.44 24.62 11.15
CA LEU A 24 -43.41 23.17 10.87
C LEU A 24 -44.38 22.80 9.74
N ARG A 25 -45.59 23.38 9.74
CA ARG A 25 -46.59 23.12 8.70
C ARG A 25 -46.17 23.69 7.33
N ARG A 26 -45.44 24.82 7.32
CA ARG A 26 -44.98 25.47 6.09
C ARG A 26 -43.71 24.88 5.51
N TYR A 27 -42.75 24.44 6.37
CA TYR A 27 -41.44 24.03 5.96
C TYR A 27 -41.10 22.54 6.34
N GLY A 28 -41.99 21.86 7.07
CA GLY A 28 -41.78 20.50 7.51
C GLY A 28 -41.56 19.49 6.35
N TRP A 29 -42.19 19.78 5.20
CA TRP A 29 -41.99 18.94 4.01
C TRP A 29 -40.54 19.05 3.47
N ILE A 30 -39.87 20.22 3.61
CA ILE A 30 -38.46 20.43 3.22
C ILE A 30 -37.54 19.58 4.13
N ALA A 31 -37.81 19.61 5.45
CA ALA A 31 -37.08 18.78 6.40
C ALA A 31 -37.30 17.28 6.11
N ALA A 32 -38.50 16.87 5.76
CA ALA A 32 -38.81 15.48 5.38
C ALA A 32 -38.06 15.06 4.10
N LEU A 33 -38.01 15.93 3.08
CA LEU A 33 -37.24 15.68 1.84
C LEU A 33 -35.74 15.61 2.11
N LEU A 34 -35.21 16.45 3.00
CA LEU A 34 -33.80 16.45 3.36
C LEU A 34 -33.42 15.16 4.09
N ILE A 35 -34.27 14.71 5.01
CA ILE A 35 -34.08 13.43 5.71
C ILE A 35 -34.14 12.26 4.72
N LEU A 36 -35.13 12.23 3.82
CA LEU A 36 -35.23 11.22 2.77
C LEU A 36 -34.02 11.20 1.85
N GLY A 37 -33.49 12.40 1.49
CA GLY A 37 -32.26 12.53 0.71
C GLY A 37 -31.03 11.94 1.42
N ILE A 38 -30.85 12.26 2.71
CA ILE A 38 -29.74 11.75 3.52
C ILE A 38 -29.85 10.23 3.68
N VAL A 39 -31.02 9.71 4.02
CA VAL A 39 -31.26 8.27 4.20
C VAL A 39 -31.09 7.52 2.88
N GLY A 40 -31.57 8.08 1.77
CA GLY A 40 -31.40 7.51 0.44
C GLY A 40 -29.94 7.48 0.01
N ALA A 41 -29.19 8.56 0.25
CA ALA A 41 -27.75 8.62 -0.04
C ALA A 41 -26.95 7.64 0.83
N ALA A 42 -27.28 7.55 2.12
CA ALA A 42 -26.66 6.58 3.03
C ALA A 42 -26.93 5.13 2.60
N GLY A 43 -28.18 4.80 2.28
CA GLY A 43 -28.56 3.47 1.81
C GLY A 43 -27.88 3.10 0.48
N TYR A 44 -27.78 4.04 -0.46
CA TYR A 44 -27.07 3.82 -1.71
C TYR A 44 -25.56 3.60 -1.50
N ASN A 45 -24.94 4.38 -0.61
CA ASN A 45 -23.53 4.22 -0.28
C ASN A 45 -23.27 2.86 0.38
N GLU A 46 -24.13 2.45 1.31
CA GLU A 46 -24.04 1.13 1.96
C GLU A 46 -24.18 -0.02 0.95
N TYR A 47 -25.15 0.09 0.03
CA TYR A 47 -25.31 -0.90 -1.04
C TYR A 47 -24.06 -1.02 -1.93
N ARG A 48 -23.44 0.11 -2.29
CA ARG A 48 -22.20 0.13 -3.06
C ARG A 48 -21.04 -0.51 -2.30
N ASN A 49 -20.90 -0.19 -1.02
CA ASN A 49 -19.87 -0.76 -0.16
C ASN A 49 -20.05 -2.28 -0.02
N ALA A 50 -21.27 -2.74 0.27
CA ALA A 50 -21.58 -4.16 0.37
C ALA A 50 -21.27 -4.92 -0.94
N GLN A 51 -21.54 -4.32 -2.10
CA GLN A 51 -21.13 -4.91 -3.39
C GLN A 51 -19.62 -4.97 -3.56
N ALA A 52 -18.90 -3.90 -3.19
CA ALA A 52 -17.44 -3.88 -3.27
C ALA A 52 -16.82 -4.94 -2.33
N ASP A 53 -17.35 -5.07 -1.12
CA ASP A 53 -16.90 -6.07 -0.15
C ASP A 53 -17.17 -7.50 -0.64
N ALA A 54 -18.35 -7.77 -1.20
CA ALA A 54 -18.67 -9.08 -1.76
C ALA A 54 -17.72 -9.47 -2.91
N LYS A 55 -17.36 -8.52 -3.79
CA LYS A 55 -16.40 -8.73 -4.88
C LYS A 55 -14.99 -8.96 -4.33
N ALA A 56 -14.58 -8.21 -3.31
CA ALA A 56 -13.27 -8.40 -2.68
C ALA A 56 -13.19 -9.77 -1.98
N GLN A 57 -14.25 -10.21 -1.31
CA GLN A 57 -14.33 -11.54 -0.71
C GLN A 57 -14.24 -12.64 -1.77
N ALA A 58 -15.01 -12.53 -2.86
CA ALA A 58 -14.97 -13.51 -3.95
C ALA A 58 -13.58 -13.62 -4.59
N LEU A 59 -12.88 -12.49 -4.76
CA LEU A 59 -11.50 -12.48 -5.21
C LEU A 59 -10.58 -13.19 -4.20
N GLY A 60 -10.71 -12.87 -2.91
CA GLY A 60 -9.94 -13.51 -1.84
C GLY A 60 -10.14 -15.02 -1.78
N ASP A 61 -11.39 -15.48 -1.85
CA ASP A 61 -11.74 -16.91 -1.85
C ASP A 61 -11.15 -17.63 -3.07
N ALA A 62 -11.20 -17.01 -4.26
CA ALA A 62 -10.61 -17.56 -5.47
C ALA A 62 -9.08 -17.65 -5.37
N MET A 63 -8.43 -16.65 -4.78
CA MET A 63 -6.97 -16.65 -4.53
C MET A 63 -6.59 -17.76 -3.53
N ILE A 64 -7.34 -17.91 -2.44
CA ILE A 64 -7.11 -18.97 -1.45
C ILE A 64 -7.28 -20.35 -2.10
N ALA A 65 -8.32 -20.54 -2.91
CA ALA A 65 -8.54 -21.78 -3.64
C ALA A 65 -7.40 -22.10 -4.62
N ALA A 66 -6.86 -21.08 -5.31
CA ALA A 66 -5.71 -21.25 -6.20
C ALA A 66 -4.44 -21.61 -5.41
N LEU A 67 -4.22 -21.00 -4.25
CA LEU A 67 -3.06 -21.27 -3.38
C LEU A 67 -3.13 -22.65 -2.68
N SER A 68 -4.30 -23.27 -2.63
CA SER A 68 -4.46 -24.59 -2.02
C SER A 68 -3.98 -25.75 -2.91
N GLN A 69 -3.48 -25.45 -4.13
CA GLN A 69 -2.89 -26.48 -5.00
C GLN A 69 -1.59 -27.04 -4.38
N ASP A 70 -1.29 -28.31 -4.69
CA ASP A 70 -0.24 -29.06 -4.03
C ASP A 70 1.19 -28.58 -4.38
N ASP A 71 1.40 -28.08 -5.61
CA ASP A 71 2.70 -27.62 -6.07
C ASP A 71 2.69 -26.16 -6.56
N ASN A 72 3.86 -25.54 -6.66
CA ASN A 72 4.00 -24.12 -7.00
C ASN A 72 3.62 -23.82 -8.46
N ALA A 73 3.84 -24.74 -9.40
CA ALA A 73 3.46 -24.55 -10.80
C ALA A 73 1.94 -24.59 -10.94
N ALA A 74 1.27 -25.56 -10.29
CA ALA A 74 -0.21 -25.61 -10.27
C ALA A 74 -0.81 -24.38 -9.57
N ARG A 75 -0.19 -23.86 -8.50
CA ARG A 75 -0.59 -22.59 -7.85
C ARG A 75 -0.49 -21.41 -8.80
N ALA A 76 0.64 -21.30 -9.51
CA ALA A 76 0.86 -20.22 -10.47
C ALA A 76 -0.19 -20.26 -11.59
N GLU A 77 -0.45 -21.43 -12.18
CA GLU A 77 -1.46 -21.63 -13.23
C GLU A 77 -2.87 -21.30 -12.71
N ALA A 78 -3.23 -21.79 -11.51
CA ALA A 78 -4.52 -21.51 -10.91
C ALA A 78 -4.73 -20.01 -10.63
N LEU A 79 -3.69 -19.30 -10.15
CA LEU A 79 -3.73 -17.86 -9.91
C LEU A 79 -3.88 -17.06 -11.21
N VAL A 80 -3.25 -17.47 -12.31
CA VAL A 80 -3.43 -16.84 -13.63
C VAL A 80 -4.88 -16.92 -14.09
N GLY A 81 -5.60 -17.98 -13.71
CA GLY A 81 -7.03 -18.15 -14.03
C GLY A 81 -7.98 -17.27 -13.20
N VAL A 82 -7.51 -16.61 -12.13
CA VAL A 82 -8.33 -15.73 -11.30
C VAL A 82 -8.45 -14.36 -11.96
N SER A 83 -9.63 -13.76 -11.90
CA SER A 83 -9.88 -12.42 -12.44
C SER A 83 -10.15 -11.42 -11.32
N ALA A 84 -9.54 -10.24 -11.41
CA ALA A 84 -9.74 -9.13 -10.47
C ALA A 84 -10.38 -7.94 -11.21
N GLU A 85 -11.42 -7.36 -10.63
CA GLU A 85 -12.17 -6.25 -11.25
C GLU A 85 -11.52 -4.88 -11.00
N THR A 86 -10.65 -4.76 -10.02
CA THR A 86 -9.98 -3.50 -9.66
C THR A 86 -8.48 -3.58 -9.93
N ALA A 87 -7.88 -2.44 -10.29
CA ALA A 87 -6.43 -2.36 -10.52
C ALA A 87 -5.62 -2.77 -9.26
N GLN A 88 -6.12 -2.43 -8.06
CA GLN A 88 -5.50 -2.86 -6.81
C GLN A 88 -5.61 -4.36 -6.59
N GLY A 89 -6.78 -4.95 -6.81
CA GLY A 89 -6.99 -6.40 -6.73
C GLY A 89 -6.12 -7.15 -7.73
N ALA A 90 -6.04 -6.66 -8.98
CA ALA A 90 -5.18 -7.21 -10.01
C ALA A 90 -3.69 -7.13 -9.63
N ALA A 91 -3.25 -6.04 -9.00
CA ALA A 91 -1.87 -5.92 -8.53
C ALA A 91 -1.56 -6.94 -7.41
N ILE A 92 -2.46 -7.11 -6.44
CA ILE A 92 -2.28 -8.09 -5.36
C ILE A 92 -2.24 -9.52 -5.95
N LEU A 93 -3.17 -9.85 -6.84
CA LEU A 93 -3.18 -11.13 -7.55
C LEU A 93 -1.87 -11.36 -8.31
N ALA A 94 -1.38 -10.36 -9.04
CA ALA A 94 -0.12 -10.45 -9.76
C ALA A 94 1.09 -10.66 -8.84
N PHE A 95 1.13 -10.05 -7.65
CA PHE A 95 2.18 -10.32 -6.66
C PHE A 95 2.17 -11.79 -6.18
N MET A 96 0.98 -12.35 -5.95
CA MET A 96 0.85 -13.75 -5.54
C MET A 96 1.23 -14.70 -6.68
N THR A 97 0.77 -14.40 -7.89
CA THR A 97 1.11 -15.16 -9.10
C THR A 97 2.62 -15.16 -9.32
N ALA A 98 3.26 -13.98 -9.29
CA ALA A 98 4.71 -13.86 -9.44
C ALA A 98 5.48 -14.59 -8.33
N GLY A 99 4.96 -14.59 -7.10
CA GLY A 99 5.52 -15.40 -6.00
C GLY A 99 5.50 -16.88 -6.33
N ALA A 100 4.35 -17.43 -6.72
CA ALA A 100 4.20 -18.84 -7.09
C ALA A 100 5.05 -19.22 -8.31
N GLN A 101 5.13 -18.35 -9.35
CA GLN A 101 6.00 -18.53 -10.51
C GLN A 101 7.48 -18.58 -10.10
N ALA A 102 7.92 -17.67 -9.23
CA ALA A 102 9.30 -17.65 -8.75
C ALA A 102 9.64 -18.94 -7.95
N GLU A 103 8.73 -19.39 -7.08
CA GLU A 103 8.87 -20.64 -6.33
C GLU A 103 8.82 -21.90 -7.23
N ALA A 104 8.14 -21.81 -8.38
CA ALA A 104 8.17 -22.85 -9.43
C ALA A 104 9.47 -22.84 -10.27
N GLY A 105 10.39 -21.88 -10.02
CA GLY A 105 11.62 -21.72 -10.79
C GLY A 105 11.45 -20.89 -12.06
N GLU A 106 10.30 -20.26 -12.27
CA GLU A 106 9.95 -19.44 -13.45
C GLU A 106 10.24 -17.96 -13.21
N ALA A 107 11.45 -17.63 -12.74
CA ALA A 107 11.83 -16.27 -12.34
C ALA A 107 11.61 -15.21 -13.45
N ALA A 108 11.87 -15.58 -14.71
CA ALA A 108 11.66 -14.67 -15.84
C ALA A 108 10.16 -14.34 -16.05
N LEU A 109 9.28 -15.34 -15.91
CA LEU A 109 7.84 -15.14 -16.01
C LEU A 109 7.32 -14.31 -14.83
N ALA A 110 7.78 -14.60 -13.61
CA ALA A 110 7.48 -13.82 -12.42
C ALA A 110 7.87 -12.34 -12.58
N ALA A 111 9.05 -12.08 -13.14
CA ALA A 111 9.51 -10.72 -13.42
C ALA A 111 8.61 -10.02 -14.46
N GLN A 112 8.20 -10.70 -15.52
CA GLN A 112 7.25 -10.15 -16.52
C GLN A 112 5.90 -9.81 -15.88
N THR A 113 5.37 -10.69 -15.04
CA THR A 113 4.12 -10.47 -14.29
C THR A 113 4.21 -9.19 -13.44
N LEU A 114 5.32 -8.98 -12.74
CA LEU A 114 5.55 -7.79 -11.93
C LEU A 114 5.81 -6.54 -12.79
N GLN A 115 6.50 -6.65 -13.91
CA GLN A 115 6.70 -5.53 -14.84
C GLN A 115 5.36 -5.02 -15.40
N ALA A 116 4.41 -5.91 -15.68
CA ALA A 116 3.08 -5.49 -16.10
C ALA A 116 2.38 -4.63 -15.03
N VAL A 117 2.54 -4.96 -13.74
CA VAL A 117 2.03 -4.15 -12.63
C VAL A 117 2.75 -2.81 -12.54
N SER A 118 4.09 -2.79 -12.65
CA SER A 118 4.90 -1.57 -12.53
C SER A 118 4.59 -0.55 -13.63
N ASN A 119 4.23 -1.02 -14.81
CA ASN A 119 3.92 -0.21 -15.98
C ASN A 119 2.45 0.24 -16.07
N ASN A 120 1.58 -0.28 -15.21
CA ASN A 120 0.16 0.05 -15.24
C ASN A 120 -0.14 1.32 -14.44
N ALA A 121 -0.49 2.41 -15.14
CA ALA A 121 -0.76 3.71 -14.51
C ALA A 121 -1.99 3.73 -13.58
N ASP A 122 -2.94 2.80 -13.76
CA ASP A 122 -4.15 2.68 -12.91
C ASP A 122 -3.83 2.07 -11.54
N VAL A 123 -2.67 1.42 -11.40
CA VAL A 123 -2.21 0.86 -10.15
C VAL A 123 -1.57 1.96 -9.29
N PRO A 124 -1.90 2.06 -7.97
CA PRO A 124 -1.30 3.02 -7.08
C PRO A 124 0.23 2.95 -7.08
N LEU A 125 0.88 4.12 -7.01
CA LEU A 125 2.33 4.28 -7.15
C LEU A 125 3.13 3.31 -6.28
N ILE A 126 2.71 3.11 -5.03
CA ILE A 126 3.44 2.22 -4.11
C ILE A 126 3.49 0.77 -4.60
N TYR A 127 2.40 0.23 -5.15
CA TYR A 127 2.39 -1.12 -5.73
C TYR A 127 3.27 -1.20 -6.98
N ARG A 128 3.25 -0.17 -7.83
CA ARG A 128 4.13 -0.10 -9.00
C ARG A 128 5.61 -0.10 -8.62
N GLN A 129 5.98 0.66 -7.60
CA GLN A 129 7.35 0.69 -7.08
C GLN A 129 7.78 -0.66 -6.48
N VAL A 130 6.90 -1.29 -5.68
CA VAL A 130 7.16 -2.63 -5.14
C VAL A 130 7.30 -3.67 -6.25
N ALA A 131 6.46 -3.60 -7.28
CA ALA A 131 6.53 -4.49 -8.42
C ALA A 131 7.84 -4.30 -9.21
N ALA A 132 8.23 -3.05 -9.47
CA ALA A 132 9.50 -2.74 -10.14
C ALA A 132 10.70 -3.29 -9.35
N PHE A 133 10.74 -3.02 -8.03
CA PHE A 133 11.79 -3.53 -7.14
C PHE A 133 11.90 -5.06 -7.19
N LYS A 134 10.78 -5.76 -7.02
CA LYS A 134 10.73 -7.23 -7.05
C LYS A 134 11.12 -7.79 -8.43
N ALA A 135 10.67 -7.16 -9.52
CA ALA A 135 11.03 -7.56 -10.87
C ALA A 135 12.54 -7.46 -11.11
N LEU A 136 13.18 -6.39 -10.64
CA LEU A 136 14.64 -6.21 -10.73
C LEU A 136 15.40 -7.26 -9.92
N THR A 137 14.92 -7.57 -8.69
CA THR A 137 15.55 -8.59 -7.84
C THR A 137 15.46 -10.00 -8.45
N LEU A 138 14.35 -10.33 -9.12
CA LEU A 138 14.16 -11.63 -9.77
C LEU A 138 14.99 -11.80 -11.04
N GLN A 139 15.57 -10.74 -11.57
CA GLN A 139 16.35 -10.74 -12.80
C GLN A 139 17.86 -10.65 -12.56
N SER A 140 18.35 -11.00 -11.37
CA SER A 140 19.77 -10.97 -11.01
C SER A 140 20.66 -11.69 -12.02
N ASP A 141 20.18 -12.84 -12.52
CA ASP A 141 20.96 -13.71 -13.40
C ASP A 141 20.67 -13.50 -14.90
N THR A 142 19.65 -12.71 -15.25
CA THR A 142 19.14 -12.61 -16.62
C THR A 142 19.19 -11.21 -17.20
N MET A 143 19.22 -10.17 -16.37
CA MET A 143 19.30 -8.76 -16.77
C MET A 143 20.72 -8.25 -16.62
N ASP A 144 21.16 -7.46 -17.58
CA ASP A 144 22.44 -6.75 -17.53
C ASP A 144 22.56 -5.90 -16.24
N SER A 145 23.75 -5.89 -15.64
CA SER A 145 24.01 -5.20 -14.36
C SER A 145 23.77 -3.69 -14.44
N ASP A 146 24.12 -3.06 -15.58
CA ASP A 146 23.91 -1.62 -15.76
C ASP A 146 22.41 -1.31 -15.86
N ALA A 147 21.62 -2.16 -16.52
CA ALA A 147 20.18 -2.02 -16.60
C ALA A 147 19.52 -2.21 -15.22
N ARG A 148 19.99 -3.19 -14.41
CA ARG A 148 19.55 -3.38 -13.03
C ARG A 148 19.89 -2.17 -12.17
N ARG A 149 21.11 -1.66 -12.29
CA ARG A 149 21.57 -0.46 -11.58
C ARG A 149 20.67 0.74 -11.90
N ALA A 150 20.44 1.04 -13.17
CA ALA A 150 19.54 2.12 -13.57
C ALA A 150 18.11 1.96 -13.00
N GLY A 151 17.61 0.73 -12.92
CA GLY A 151 16.31 0.42 -12.31
C GLY A 151 16.29 0.69 -10.81
N PHE A 152 17.31 0.30 -10.07
CA PHE A 152 17.39 0.59 -8.62
C PHE A 152 17.69 2.05 -8.33
N ASP A 153 18.52 2.74 -9.13
CA ASP A 153 18.74 4.18 -9.02
C ASP A 153 17.43 4.98 -9.12
N ALA A 154 16.52 4.56 -10.01
CA ALA A 154 15.19 5.18 -10.12
C ALA A 154 14.34 5.01 -8.86
N LEU A 155 14.62 4.03 -8.01
CA LEU A 155 13.95 3.76 -6.73
C LEU A 155 14.72 4.33 -5.53
N ALA A 156 16.00 4.63 -5.67
CA ALA A 156 16.89 5.14 -4.62
C ALA A 156 16.78 6.65 -4.40
N ILE A 157 15.74 7.29 -4.92
CA ILE A 157 15.58 8.75 -4.83
C ILE A 157 14.79 9.16 -3.57
N PRO A 158 15.04 10.36 -3.01
CA PRO A 158 14.31 10.86 -1.85
C PRO A 158 12.79 10.86 -2.06
N GLY A 159 12.05 10.46 -1.02
CA GLY A 159 10.59 10.37 -1.04
C GLY A 159 10.03 9.04 -1.57
N VAL A 160 10.84 8.17 -2.14
CA VAL A 160 10.46 6.79 -2.46
C VAL A 160 10.60 5.92 -1.23
N ARG A 161 9.54 5.22 -0.85
CA ARG A 161 9.53 4.37 0.36
C ARG A 161 10.51 3.20 0.31
N LEU A 162 10.92 2.80 -0.89
CA LEU A 162 11.87 1.70 -1.12
C LEU A 162 13.32 2.20 -1.27
N ARG A 163 13.58 3.50 -1.08
CA ARG A 163 14.90 4.13 -1.27
C ARG A 163 16.03 3.32 -0.65
N LEU A 164 15.94 3.06 0.64
CA LEU A 164 16.99 2.35 1.37
C LEU A 164 17.13 0.87 0.98
N LEU A 165 16.04 0.23 0.56
CA LEU A 165 16.11 -1.12 0.00
C LEU A 165 16.76 -1.11 -1.40
N ALA A 166 16.52 -0.07 -2.19
CA ALA A 166 17.18 0.10 -3.47
C ALA A 166 18.69 0.39 -3.29
N GLU A 167 19.06 1.22 -2.30
CA GLU A 167 20.47 1.44 -1.92
C GLU A 167 21.17 0.13 -1.50
N GLU A 168 20.49 -0.75 -0.73
CA GLU A 168 21.01 -2.07 -0.40
C GLU A 168 21.30 -2.90 -1.66
N GLN A 169 20.40 -2.88 -2.66
CA GLN A 169 20.62 -3.59 -3.92
C GLN A 169 21.74 -2.98 -4.76
N LEU A 170 21.86 -1.65 -4.76
CA LEU A 170 22.98 -0.96 -5.42
C LEU A 170 24.32 -1.32 -4.78
N ALA A 171 24.39 -1.42 -3.44
CA ALA A 171 25.58 -1.90 -2.76
C ALA A 171 25.95 -3.34 -3.15
N LEU A 172 24.96 -4.21 -3.32
CA LEU A 172 25.19 -5.58 -3.80
C LEU A 172 25.72 -5.59 -5.25
N LEU A 173 25.23 -4.68 -6.11
CA LEU A 173 25.75 -4.50 -7.48
C LEU A 173 27.19 -3.96 -7.49
N ASP A 174 27.55 -3.10 -6.53
CA ASP A 174 28.93 -2.65 -6.36
C ASP A 174 29.86 -3.82 -5.99
N ILE A 175 29.40 -4.72 -5.10
CA ILE A 175 30.12 -5.96 -4.77
C ILE A 175 30.29 -6.85 -6.02
N GLU A 176 29.21 -7.05 -6.79
CA GLU A 176 29.26 -7.84 -8.03
C GLU A 176 30.26 -7.27 -9.04
N ALA A 177 30.38 -5.92 -9.09
CA ALA A 177 31.35 -5.20 -9.93
C ALA A 177 32.80 -5.23 -9.39
N GLY A 178 33.02 -5.71 -8.15
CA GLY A 178 34.29 -5.70 -7.45
C GLY A 178 34.65 -4.34 -6.83
N ASP A 179 33.73 -3.40 -6.79
CA ASP A 179 33.89 -2.08 -6.15
C ASP A 179 33.49 -2.15 -4.68
N THR A 180 34.38 -2.74 -3.89
CA THR A 180 34.17 -2.93 -2.45
C THR A 180 34.06 -1.60 -1.70
N ASP A 181 34.80 -0.58 -2.13
CA ASP A 181 34.80 0.73 -1.47
C ASP A 181 33.44 1.42 -1.63
N ALA A 182 32.89 1.44 -2.86
CA ALA A 182 31.55 1.97 -3.12
C ALA A 182 30.45 1.20 -2.33
N ALA A 183 30.56 -0.12 -2.25
CA ALA A 183 29.64 -0.94 -1.46
C ALA A 183 29.68 -0.59 0.03
N LEU A 184 30.88 -0.43 0.60
CA LEU A 184 31.05 -0.05 2.01
C LEU A 184 30.48 1.35 2.29
N GLU A 185 30.68 2.32 1.41
CA GLU A 185 30.08 3.66 1.53
C GLU A 185 28.55 3.61 1.53
N ARG A 186 27.93 2.82 0.66
CA ARG A 186 26.48 2.67 0.63
C ARG A 186 25.94 1.99 1.88
N PHE A 187 26.60 0.94 2.37
CA PHE A 187 26.16 0.29 3.60
C PHE A 187 26.30 1.21 4.81
N GLN A 188 27.38 2.03 4.88
CA GLN A 188 27.51 3.02 5.93
C GLN A 188 26.37 4.07 5.87
N MET A 189 26.06 4.59 4.68
CA MET A 189 24.92 5.51 4.50
C MET A 189 23.59 4.88 5.00
N ILE A 190 23.35 3.59 4.73
CA ILE A 190 22.16 2.91 5.23
C ILE A 190 22.14 2.80 6.77
N ILE A 191 23.30 2.53 7.38
CA ILE A 191 23.45 2.40 8.84
C ILE A 191 23.16 3.75 9.52
N ASP A 192 23.62 4.84 8.94
CA ASP A 192 23.53 6.20 9.49
C ASP A 192 22.14 6.83 9.22
N ASP A 193 21.34 6.25 8.32
CA ASP A 193 20.05 6.80 7.94
C ASP A 193 18.99 6.53 8.99
N SER A 194 18.38 7.58 9.51
CA SER A 194 17.33 7.51 10.54
C SER A 194 16.03 6.84 10.07
N GLU A 195 15.79 6.74 8.77
CA GLU A 195 14.65 6.03 8.20
C GLU A 195 14.91 4.52 8.05
N ALA A 196 16.16 4.09 8.25
CA ALA A 196 16.50 2.67 8.12
C ALA A 196 15.89 1.84 9.25
N THR A 197 15.21 0.77 8.89
CA THR A 197 14.71 -0.18 9.88
C THR A 197 15.86 -0.92 10.54
N ALA A 198 15.67 -1.34 11.82
CA ALA A 198 16.68 -2.12 12.54
C ALA A 198 17.08 -3.42 11.81
N GLY A 199 16.18 -3.99 11.00
CA GLY A 199 16.46 -5.16 10.17
C GLY A 199 17.43 -4.84 9.03
N LEU A 200 17.20 -3.72 8.35
CA LEU A 200 18.05 -3.25 7.25
C LEU A 200 19.43 -2.84 7.77
N GLN A 201 19.50 -2.07 8.85
CA GLN A 201 20.77 -1.69 9.48
C GLN A 201 21.61 -2.91 9.86
N ARG A 202 20.99 -3.95 10.44
CA ARG A 202 21.70 -5.19 10.77
C ARG A 202 22.25 -5.91 9.53
N ARG A 203 21.49 -5.96 8.43
CA ARG A 203 21.98 -6.58 7.17
C ARG A 203 23.13 -5.79 6.58
N ALA A 204 23.00 -4.45 6.54
CA ALA A 204 24.07 -3.56 6.08
C ALA A 204 25.33 -3.73 6.92
N LEU A 205 25.22 -3.78 8.25
CA LEU A 205 26.33 -4.03 9.15
C LEU A 205 27.00 -5.41 8.91
N GLN A 206 26.21 -6.45 8.73
CA GLN A 206 26.70 -7.81 8.43
C GLN A 206 27.45 -7.84 7.10
N ALA A 207 26.94 -7.15 6.06
CA ALA A 207 27.58 -7.06 4.77
C ALA A 207 28.92 -6.30 4.86
N MET A 208 28.96 -5.16 5.58
CA MET A 208 30.20 -4.44 5.84
C MET A 208 31.27 -5.29 6.49
N VAL A 209 30.92 -6.00 7.56
CA VAL A 209 31.84 -6.88 8.28
C VAL A 209 32.35 -8.01 7.37
N ALA A 210 31.48 -8.58 6.54
CA ALA A 210 31.84 -9.63 5.57
C ALA A 210 32.82 -9.12 4.51
N LEU A 211 32.76 -7.85 4.15
CA LEU A 211 33.68 -7.17 3.22
C LEU A 211 35.00 -6.72 3.89
N GLY A 212 35.18 -6.96 5.20
CA GLY A 212 36.35 -6.52 5.96
C GLY A 212 36.29 -5.06 6.42
N GLY A 213 35.17 -4.38 6.22
CA GLY A 213 34.93 -3.03 6.72
C GLY A 213 34.63 -3.03 8.23
N ALA A 214 34.98 -1.94 8.89
CA ALA A 214 34.55 -1.66 10.24
C ALA A 214 33.53 -0.50 10.18
N PRO A 215 32.31 -0.67 10.76
CA PRO A 215 31.38 0.44 10.80
C PRO A 215 31.99 1.60 11.58
N GLU A 216 31.92 2.79 11.03
CA GLU A 216 32.22 3.98 11.81
C GLU A 216 31.17 4.02 12.95
N ALA A 217 31.64 3.98 14.17
CA ALA A 217 30.75 4.06 15.33
C ALA A 217 29.92 5.34 15.19
N ALA A 218 28.63 5.23 14.96
CA ALA A 218 27.72 6.37 15.04
C ALA A 218 28.00 7.07 16.37
N GLY A 219 28.53 8.28 16.29
CA GLY A 219 29.20 9.00 17.36
C GLY A 219 28.56 8.84 18.72
N ILE A 220 29.08 7.91 19.50
CA ILE A 220 28.99 7.98 20.95
C ILE A 220 30.04 9.02 21.33
N ALA A 221 29.63 10.29 21.25
CA ALA A 221 30.36 11.33 21.89
C ALA A 221 30.44 10.96 23.38
N ASN A 222 31.63 10.56 23.82
CA ASN A 222 31.95 10.53 25.25
C ASN A 222 31.86 11.97 25.76
N GLU A 223 30.78 12.30 26.46
CA GLU A 223 30.77 13.35 27.47
C GLU A 223 30.97 12.72 28.88
#